data_74bad75ca6e3fbdbe8d6ae573ea2618f
#
_entry.id   74bad75ca6e3fbdbe8d6ae573ea2618f
#
_cell.length_a   1.000
_cell.length_b   1.000
_cell.length_c   1.000
_cell.angle_alpha   90.00
_cell.angle_beta   90.00
_cell.angle_gamma   90.00
#
_symmetry.space_group_name_H-M   'P 1'
#
loop_
_entity.id
_entity.type
_entity.pdbx_description
1 polymer ?
#
loop_
_entity_poly.entity_id
_entity_poly.type
_entity_poly.pdbx_seq_one_letter_code
_entity_poly.pdbx_strand_id
1 'polypeptide(L)'
;MMSVPVTPSARNVFVPHAFPEKQIDLGEVVLNYAEAGTPDKPALLLLPEQTGSWWSYEPAMGLLAEHFHVFAVDLRGQGRSTWTPGRYSLDNFGNDLVRFIALAIRRPVVVAGCSSGGVLAAWLSAYALPGQIRGALCEDAPLFASELTPAHGHGVRQGAGPVFELYRDYLGDQWSVGDWAGLVAAAQASPAKMMSLFKMPGEPPQNLREYDPEWARVFFEGTVGLHCPHDRMLSQVKTPVLITHHARTTDPETGEFLGALSELQAERAQAIIRAAGVPVDYQSFPDAAHAMHTTEPARYAAVLTAWAAKLPPVADTSPSAAASAHV
;
A
#
# COMPACT_ATOMS: atom_id res chain seq x y z
N MET A 1 14.36 26.81 -15.53
CA MET A 1 14.06 25.37 -15.46
C MET A 1 14.82 24.70 -16.60
N MET A 2 15.90 23.99 -16.28
CA MET A 2 16.60 23.17 -17.26
C MET A 2 15.81 21.86 -17.42
N SER A 3 15.26 21.63 -18.60
CA SER A 3 14.67 20.32 -18.93
C SER A 3 15.79 19.28 -18.97
N VAL A 4 15.75 18.33 -18.06
CA VAL A 4 16.63 17.15 -18.13
C VAL A 4 16.30 16.43 -19.45
N PRO A 5 17.29 16.16 -20.32
CA PRO A 5 17.01 15.43 -21.56
C PRO A 5 16.60 14.00 -21.20
N VAL A 6 15.34 13.67 -21.46
CA VAL A 6 14.81 12.32 -21.30
C VAL A 6 15.43 11.44 -22.40
N THR A 7 16.20 10.44 -22.01
CA THR A 7 16.79 9.47 -22.95
C THR A 7 15.69 8.69 -23.70
N PRO A 8 15.92 8.22 -24.94
CA PRO A 8 14.93 7.46 -25.71
C PRO A 8 14.38 6.22 -24.99
N SER A 9 15.16 5.57 -24.12
CA SER A 9 14.72 4.43 -23.31
C SER A 9 13.69 4.82 -22.24
N ALA A 10 13.77 6.01 -21.68
CA ALA A 10 12.80 6.49 -20.69
C ALA A 10 11.41 6.73 -21.29
N ARG A 11 11.30 7.06 -22.58
CA ARG A 11 10.01 7.28 -23.25
C ARG A 11 9.16 6.02 -23.37
N ASN A 12 9.78 4.83 -23.40
CA ASN A 12 9.07 3.55 -23.51
C ASN A 12 8.59 3.02 -22.17
N VAL A 13 8.92 3.68 -21.06
CA VAL A 13 8.50 3.29 -19.71
C VAL A 13 7.09 3.79 -19.38
N PHE A 14 6.69 4.91 -20.00
CA PHE A 14 5.43 5.57 -19.66
C PHE A 14 4.28 5.02 -20.52
N VAL A 15 3.40 4.24 -19.90
CA VAL A 15 2.15 3.78 -20.51
C VAL A 15 1.07 4.82 -20.22
N PRO A 16 0.22 5.18 -21.21
CA PRO A 16 -0.93 6.06 -20.98
C PRO A 16 -1.94 5.40 -20.03
N HIS A 17 -2.46 6.17 -19.08
CA HIS A 17 -3.48 5.75 -18.12
C HIS A 17 -4.77 6.54 -18.30
N ALA A 18 -5.90 6.00 -17.80
CA ALA A 18 -7.22 6.60 -17.97
C ALA A 18 -7.44 7.85 -17.11
N PHE A 19 -6.69 7.96 -15.99
CA PHE A 19 -6.80 9.10 -15.06
C PHE A 19 -5.61 10.03 -15.17
N PRO A 20 -5.83 11.36 -15.06
CA PRO A 20 -4.74 12.32 -15.13
C PRO A 20 -3.84 12.22 -13.89
N GLU A 21 -2.55 12.23 -14.14
CA GLU A 21 -1.53 12.25 -13.08
C GLU A 21 -1.20 13.68 -12.67
N LYS A 22 -0.89 13.82 -11.39
CA LYS A 22 -0.44 15.05 -10.74
C LYS A 22 0.79 14.77 -9.90
N GLN A 23 1.56 15.79 -9.61
CA GLN A 23 2.71 15.71 -8.70
C GLN A 23 2.60 16.75 -7.61
N ILE A 24 3.07 16.39 -6.42
CA ILE A 24 3.16 17.29 -5.29
C ILE A 24 4.54 17.19 -4.63
N ASP A 25 5.18 18.35 -4.47
CA ASP A 25 6.44 18.47 -3.73
C ASP A 25 6.15 18.50 -2.23
N LEU A 26 6.69 17.52 -1.50
CA LEU A 26 6.61 17.43 -0.05
C LEU A 26 7.91 17.89 0.64
N GLY A 27 8.83 18.46 -0.12
CA GLY A 27 10.13 18.95 0.33
C GLY A 27 11.23 17.91 0.14
N GLU A 28 11.19 16.76 0.81
CA GLU A 28 12.17 15.70 0.63
C GLU A 28 11.89 14.84 -0.61
N VAL A 29 10.61 14.64 -0.92
CA VAL A 29 10.15 13.82 -2.03
C VAL A 29 9.06 14.54 -2.81
N VAL A 30 9.02 14.28 -4.10
CA VAL A 30 7.87 14.59 -4.96
C VAL A 30 7.06 13.31 -5.11
N LEU A 31 5.80 13.32 -4.71
CA LEU A 31 4.89 12.19 -4.92
C LEU A 31 4.04 12.41 -6.18
N ASN A 32 3.95 11.36 -6.98
CA ASN A 32 3.02 11.26 -8.10
C ASN A 32 1.71 10.63 -7.63
N TYR A 33 0.58 11.08 -8.16
CA TYR A 33 -0.73 10.55 -7.83
C TYR A 33 -1.74 10.77 -8.94
N ALA A 34 -2.77 9.96 -8.97
CA ALA A 34 -3.97 10.19 -9.79
C ALA A 34 -5.16 10.56 -8.92
N GLU A 35 -6.11 11.28 -9.53
CA GLU A 35 -7.30 11.80 -8.84
C GLU A 35 -8.54 11.50 -9.68
N ALA A 36 -9.63 11.07 -9.01
CA ALA A 36 -10.91 10.79 -9.64
C ALA A 36 -12.09 11.17 -8.72
N GLY A 37 -13.25 11.42 -9.30
CA GLY A 37 -14.43 11.85 -8.55
C GLY A 37 -14.45 13.36 -8.29
N THR A 38 -15.39 13.80 -7.43
CA THR A 38 -15.65 15.23 -7.18
C THR A 38 -15.34 15.64 -5.74
N PRO A 39 -14.89 16.89 -5.51
CA PRO A 39 -14.47 17.37 -4.18
C PRO A 39 -15.55 17.38 -3.10
N ASP A 40 -16.82 17.35 -3.46
CA ASP A 40 -17.97 17.30 -2.53
C ASP A 40 -18.14 15.94 -1.86
N LYS A 41 -17.59 14.88 -2.44
CA LYS A 41 -17.64 13.52 -1.89
C LYS A 41 -16.57 13.30 -0.80
N PRO A 42 -16.78 12.32 0.11
CA PRO A 42 -15.76 11.93 1.09
C PRO A 42 -14.42 11.60 0.42
N ALA A 43 -13.32 12.03 1.01
CA ALA A 43 -11.98 11.73 0.48
C ALA A 43 -11.58 10.27 0.76
N LEU A 44 -10.97 9.63 -0.24
CA LEU A 44 -10.41 8.29 -0.18
C LEU A 44 -8.95 8.33 -0.69
N LEU A 45 -8.03 7.80 0.11
CA LEU A 45 -6.63 7.62 -0.26
C LEU A 45 -6.32 6.14 -0.47
N LEU A 46 -5.81 5.80 -1.65
CA LEU A 46 -5.45 4.45 -2.05
C LEU A 46 -3.93 4.28 -2.06
N LEU A 47 -3.43 3.24 -1.39
CA LEU A 47 -2.01 2.94 -1.21
C LEU A 47 -1.67 1.62 -1.89
N PRO A 48 -0.76 1.60 -2.87
CA PRO A 48 -0.43 0.40 -3.62
C PRO A 48 0.34 -0.62 -2.78
N GLU A 49 0.31 -1.86 -3.23
CA GLU A 49 1.18 -2.93 -2.78
C GLU A 49 2.64 -2.65 -3.14
N GLN A 50 3.56 -3.40 -2.54
CA GLN A 50 4.97 -3.34 -2.91
C GLN A 50 5.13 -3.77 -4.38
N THR A 51 5.96 -3.06 -5.14
CA THR A 51 6.09 -3.13 -6.60
C THR A 51 4.89 -2.58 -7.39
N GLY A 52 3.82 -2.15 -6.73
CA GLY A 52 2.67 -1.51 -7.37
C GLY A 52 2.90 -0.01 -7.62
N SER A 53 1.94 0.60 -8.24
CA SER A 53 1.83 2.05 -8.48
C SER A 53 0.38 2.46 -8.31
N TRP A 54 0.07 3.75 -8.33
CA TRP A 54 -1.30 4.24 -8.25
C TRP A 54 -2.24 3.54 -9.24
N TRP A 55 -1.73 3.21 -10.43
CA TRP A 55 -2.50 2.60 -11.50
C TRP A 55 -2.84 1.12 -11.26
N SER A 56 -2.33 0.47 -10.22
CA SER A 56 -2.86 -0.83 -9.79
C SER A 56 -4.33 -0.72 -9.38
N TYR A 57 -4.74 0.44 -8.88
CA TYR A 57 -6.13 0.76 -8.54
C TYR A 57 -6.97 1.25 -9.73
N GLU A 58 -6.38 1.50 -10.89
CA GLU A 58 -7.07 2.06 -12.06
C GLU A 58 -8.38 1.32 -12.40
N PRO A 59 -8.45 -0.03 -12.34
CA PRO A 59 -9.69 -0.76 -12.59
C PRO A 59 -10.82 -0.45 -11.60
N ALA A 60 -10.49 -0.10 -10.35
CA ALA A 60 -11.45 0.18 -9.29
C ALA A 60 -11.77 1.68 -9.15
N MET A 61 -10.89 2.57 -9.62
CA MET A 61 -11.01 4.02 -9.39
C MET A 61 -12.30 4.62 -9.93
N GLY A 62 -12.75 4.20 -11.14
CA GLY A 62 -14.01 4.68 -11.72
C GLY A 62 -15.23 4.34 -10.84
N LEU A 63 -15.27 3.11 -10.33
CA LEU A 63 -16.35 2.63 -9.45
C LEU A 63 -16.31 3.35 -8.10
N LEU A 64 -15.14 3.53 -7.53
CA LEU A 64 -14.95 4.25 -6.27
C LEU A 64 -15.28 5.74 -6.41
N ALA A 65 -15.01 6.35 -7.55
CA ALA A 65 -15.29 7.75 -7.83
C ALA A 65 -16.80 8.08 -7.88
N GLU A 66 -17.67 7.08 -7.98
CA GLU A 66 -19.10 7.24 -7.80
C GLU A 66 -19.47 7.63 -6.35
N HIS A 67 -18.65 7.25 -5.38
CA HIS A 67 -18.90 7.42 -3.95
C HIS A 67 -17.89 8.32 -3.23
N PHE A 68 -16.69 8.47 -3.78
CA PHE A 68 -15.56 9.16 -3.16
C PHE A 68 -14.90 10.17 -4.09
N HIS A 69 -14.20 11.12 -3.50
CA HIS A 69 -13.12 11.83 -4.14
C HIS A 69 -11.84 11.04 -3.91
N VAL A 70 -11.37 10.34 -4.93
CA VAL A 70 -10.32 9.32 -4.86
C VAL A 70 -8.97 9.93 -5.17
N PHE A 71 -7.98 9.59 -4.36
CA PHE A 71 -6.56 9.88 -4.55
C PHE A 71 -5.80 8.55 -4.52
N ALA A 72 -5.17 8.16 -5.60
CA ALA A 72 -4.30 6.99 -5.65
C ALA A 72 -2.86 7.46 -5.83
N VAL A 73 -1.95 7.07 -4.95
CA VAL A 73 -0.60 7.64 -4.85
C VAL A 73 0.48 6.63 -5.20
N ASP A 74 1.55 7.08 -5.85
CA ASP A 74 2.81 6.35 -5.89
C ASP A 74 3.60 6.64 -4.61
N LEU A 75 3.99 5.60 -3.88
CA LEU A 75 4.86 5.77 -2.72
C LEU A 75 6.28 6.14 -3.18
N ARG A 76 7.10 6.75 -2.29
CA ARG A 76 8.52 6.95 -2.60
C ARG A 76 9.16 5.64 -3.10
N GLY A 77 9.95 5.68 -4.16
CA GLY A 77 10.58 4.51 -4.75
C GLY A 77 9.68 3.65 -5.63
N GLN A 78 8.43 4.07 -5.87
CA GLN A 78 7.49 3.42 -6.78
C GLN A 78 6.96 4.40 -7.80
N GLY A 79 6.52 3.89 -8.95
CA GLY A 79 5.90 4.66 -10.00
C GLY A 79 6.78 5.86 -10.40
N ARG A 80 6.15 7.01 -10.49
CA ARG A 80 6.81 8.27 -10.87
C ARG A 80 7.15 9.18 -9.68
N SER A 81 7.06 8.63 -8.46
CA SER A 81 7.52 9.31 -7.24
C SER A 81 9.04 9.26 -7.10
N THR A 82 9.59 10.17 -6.30
CA THR A 82 11.03 10.26 -6.08
C THR A 82 11.61 8.98 -5.48
N TRP A 83 12.74 8.53 -6.00
CA TRP A 83 13.55 7.47 -5.42
C TRP A 83 14.48 8.04 -4.35
N THR A 84 14.52 7.37 -3.20
CA THR A 84 15.34 7.79 -2.04
C THR A 84 16.09 6.59 -1.46
N PRO A 85 17.06 6.01 -2.19
CA PRO A 85 17.84 4.88 -1.68
C PRO A 85 18.38 5.15 -0.27
N GLY A 86 18.29 4.13 0.61
CA GLY A 86 18.68 4.25 2.01
C GLY A 86 17.64 4.92 2.93
N ARG A 87 16.47 5.33 2.40
CA ARG A 87 15.41 6.00 3.18
C ARG A 87 14.05 5.32 3.08
N TYR A 88 14.02 4.03 2.82
CA TYR A 88 12.79 3.24 2.78
C TYR A 88 12.52 2.62 4.15
N SER A 89 11.54 3.18 4.87
CA SER A 89 11.03 2.66 6.13
C SER A 89 9.55 2.97 6.27
N LEU A 90 8.82 2.21 7.07
CA LEU A 90 7.39 2.48 7.33
C LEU A 90 7.17 3.91 7.84
N ASP A 91 8.07 4.42 8.69
CA ASP A 91 7.96 5.78 9.23
C ASP A 91 8.17 6.85 8.15
N ASN A 92 9.10 6.66 7.22
CA ASN A 92 9.30 7.61 6.14
C ASN A 92 8.12 7.62 5.18
N PHE A 93 7.61 6.43 4.78
CA PHE A 93 6.41 6.33 3.95
C PHE A 93 5.19 6.97 4.65
N GLY A 94 4.99 6.66 5.93
CA GLY A 94 3.88 7.19 6.72
C GLY A 94 3.94 8.71 6.84
N ASN A 95 5.13 9.28 7.10
CA ASN A 95 5.32 10.73 7.19
C ASN A 95 5.08 11.44 5.86
N ASP A 96 5.46 10.85 4.72
CA ASP A 96 5.10 11.40 3.41
C ASP A 96 3.59 11.46 3.23
N LEU A 97 2.89 10.37 3.60
CA LEU A 97 1.44 10.30 3.47
C LEU A 97 0.72 11.28 4.39
N VAL A 98 1.20 11.50 5.62
CA VAL A 98 0.68 12.54 6.52
C VAL A 98 0.78 13.92 5.87
N ARG A 99 1.91 14.22 5.23
CA ARG A 99 2.14 15.48 4.51
C ARG A 99 1.31 15.56 3.23
N PHE A 100 1.18 14.45 2.50
CA PHE A 100 0.31 14.36 1.33
C PHE A 100 -1.15 14.68 1.69
N ILE A 101 -1.68 14.08 2.76
CA ILE A 101 -3.02 14.37 3.25
C ILE A 101 -3.17 15.84 3.61
N ALA A 102 -2.20 16.43 4.30
CA ALA A 102 -2.24 17.81 4.73
C ALA A 102 -2.16 18.82 3.57
N LEU A 103 -1.38 18.52 2.52
CA LEU A 103 -1.08 19.46 1.44
C LEU A 103 -1.93 19.25 0.19
N ALA A 104 -2.24 18.00 -0.17
CA ALA A 104 -3.03 17.67 -1.35
C ALA A 104 -4.52 17.48 -1.03
N ILE A 105 -4.87 16.63 -0.06
CA ILE A 105 -6.26 16.29 0.26
C ILE A 105 -6.92 17.35 1.13
N ARG A 106 -6.24 17.85 2.16
CA ARG A 106 -6.62 18.96 3.05
C ARG A 106 -7.90 18.75 3.85
N ARG A 107 -8.28 17.50 4.09
CA ARG A 107 -9.48 17.13 4.86
C ARG A 107 -9.36 15.69 5.36
N PRO A 108 -10.22 15.27 6.33
CA PRO A 108 -10.25 13.90 6.81
C PRO A 108 -10.48 12.91 5.68
N VAL A 109 -9.74 11.78 5.70
CA VAL A 109 -9.72 10.81 4.62
C VAL A 109 -9.96 9.38 5.14
N VAL A 110 -10.67 8.56 4.37
CA VAL A 110 -10.62 7.11 4.50
C VAL A 110 -9.37 6.65 3.77
N VAL A 111 -8.55 5.81 4.39
CA VAL A 111 -7.37 5.22 3.74
C VAL A 111 -7.60 3.74 3.48
N ALA A 112 -7.24 3.28 2.30
CA ALA A 112 -7.28 1.87 1.94
C ALA A 112 -5.97 1.49 1.25
N GLY A 113 -5.40 0.35 1.60
CA GLY A 113 -4.14 -0.08 1.01
C GLY A 113 -4.04 -1.59 0.92
N CYS A 114 -3.38 -2.07 -0.13
CA CYS A 114 -3.11 -3.47 -0.37
C CYS A 114 -1.71 -3.84 0.12
N SER A 115 -1.56 -5.00 0.72
CA SER A 115 -0.24 -5.54 1.11
C SER A 115 0.54 -4.54 1.99
N SER A 116 1.73 -4.11 1.54
CA SER A 116 2.52 -3.06 2.21
C SER A 116 1.73 -1.74 2.37
N GLY A 117 0.89 -1.39 1.40
CA GLY A 117 -0.04 -0.26 1.50
C GLY A 117 -1.06 -0.46 2.63
N GLY A 118 -1.50 -1.69 2.88
CA GLY A 118 -2.38 -2.03 4.00
C GLY A 118 -1.69 -1.89 5.37
N VAL A 119 -0.40 -2.24 5.45
CA VAL A 119 0.40 -1.96 6.65
C VAL A 119 0.52 -0.45 6.88
N LEU A 120 0.72 0.33 5.82
CA LEU A 120 0.74 1.80 5.89
C LEU A 120 -0.62 2.40 6.25
N ALA A 121 -1.72 1.80 5.83
CA ALA A 121 -3.06 2.23 6.26
C ALA A 121 -3.23 2.06 7.78
N ALA A 122 -2.76 0.94 8.36
CA ALA A 122 -2.71 0.75 9.80
C ALA A 122 -1.76 1.75 10.49
N TRP A 123 -0.60 2.02 9.89
CA TRP A 123 0.36 3.03 10.38
C TRP A 123 -0.29 4.42 10.44
N LEU A 124 -1.00 4.83 9.41
CA LEU A 124 -1.71 6.12 9.37
C LEU A 124 -2.80 6.19 10.44
N SER A 125 -3.56 5.13 10.66
CA SER A 125 -4.55 5.07 11.74
C SER A 125 -3.91 5.23 13.13
N ALA A 126 -2.67 4.74 13.31
CA ALA A 126 -1.94 4.83 14.57
C ALA A 126 -1.28 6.19 14.81
N TYR A 127 -0.65 6.77 13.78
CA TYR A 127 0.33 7.84 13.96
C TYR A 127 0.03 9.13 13.19
N ALA A 128 -0.94 9.15 12.26
CA ALA A 128 -1.32 10.39 11.59
C ALA A 128 -1.84 11.46 12.57
N LEU A 129 -1.88 12.70 12.13
CA LEU A 129 -2.37 13.80 12.94
C LEU A 129 -3.84 13.58 13.34
N PRO A 130 -4.24 14.01 14.55
CA PRO A 130 -5.62 13.89 15.00
C PRO A 130 -6.62 14.42 13.97
N GLY A 131 -7.64 13.61 13.64
CA GLY A 131 -8.67 13.98 12.69
C GLY A 131 -8.32 13.80 11.21
N GLN A 132 -7.08 13.44 10.85
CA GLN A 132 -6.73 13.19 9.45
C GLN A 132 -7.36 11.90 8.90
N ILE A 133 -7.41 10.83 9.70
CA ILE A 133 -7.90 9.52 9.26
C ILE A 133 -9.28 9.28 9.84
N ARG A 134 -10.23 8.86 8.98
CA ARG A 134 -11.58 8.46 9.38
C ARG A 134 -11.70 6.97 9.64
N GLY A 135 -10.93 6.18 8.92
CA GLY A 135 -10.88 4.73 9.01
C GLY A 135 -9.83 4.19 8.06
N ALA A 136 -9.36 2.97 8.33
CA ALA A 136 -8.31 2.31 7.57
C ALA A 136 -8.76 0.93 7.09
N LEU A 137 -8.62 0.65 5.79
CA LEU A 137 -8.81 -0.68 5.19
C LEU A 137 -7.45 -1.28 4.90
N CYS A 138 -7.18 -2.45 5.46
CA CYS A 138 -5.98 -3.24 5.26
C CYS A 138 -6.33 -4.43 4.34
N GLU A 139 -6.09 -4.26 3.02
CA GLU A 139 -6.33 -5.29 2.02
C GLU A 139 -5.18 -6.29 2.02
N ASP A 140 -5.45 -7.49 2.51
CA ASP A 140 -4.51 -8.62 2.59
C ASP A 140 -3.10 -8.21 3.04
N ALA A 141 -3.06 -7.39 4.09
CA ALA A 141 -1.84 -6.78 4.61
C ALA A 141 -1.00 -7.79 5.39
N PRO A 142 0.33 -7.92 5.16
CA PRO A 142 1.21 -8.86 5.83
C PRO A 142 1.57 -8.39 7.26
N LEU A 143 0.55 -8.18 8.08
CA LEU A 143 0.71 -7.79 9.48
C LEU A 143 1.44 -8.89 10.24
N PHE A 144 2.51 -8.52 10.96
CA PHE A 144 3.52 -9.41 11.58
C PHE A 144 4.37 -10.18 10.57
N ALA A 145 3.77 -10.64 9.46
CA ALA A 145 4.43 -11.49 8.48
C ALA A 145 5.60 -10.80 7.76
N SER A 146 5.57 -9.46 7.64
CA SER A 146 6.63 -8.68 7.00
C SER A 146 7.72 -8.18 7.97
N GLU A 147 7.63 -8.50 9.25
CA GLU A 147 8.66 -8.15 10.24
C GLU A 147 9.94 -8.95 10.05
N LEU A 148 11.06 -8.43 10.57
CA LEU A 148 12.35 -9.12 10.55
C LEU A 148 12.27 -10.50 11.23
N THR A 149 11.59 -10.56 12.37
CA THR A 149 11.28 -11.80 13.08
C THR A 149 9.77 -11.94 13.14
N PRO A 150 9.16 -12.70 12.21
CA PRO A 150 7.71 -12.82 12.16
C PRO A 150 7.14 -13.38 13.45
N ALA A 151 6.11 -12.71 13.96
CA ALA A 151 5.36 -13.17 15.11
C ALA A 151 4.03 -13.83 14.68
N HIS A 152 3.49 -14.70 15.52
CA HIS A 152 2.16 -15.29 15.38
C HIS A 152 1.92 -16.05 14.05
N GLY A 153 2.91 -16.79 13.57
CA GLY A 153 2.79 -17.63 12.37
C GLY A 153 3.94 -17.44 11.37
N HIS A 154 3.67 -17.82 10.12
CA HIS A 154 4.65 -17.72 9.05
C HIS A 154 4.90 -16.27 8.63
N GLY A 155 6.11 -15.99 8.16
CA GLY A 155 6.46 -14.70 7.58
C GLY A 155 6.39 -14.73 6.06
N VAL A 156 5.75 -13.73 5.47
CA VAL A 156 5.74 -13.57 4.01
C VAL A 156 7.16 -13.40 3.44
N ARG A 157 8.11 -12.96 4.25
CA ARG A 157 9.51 -12.86 3.86
C ARG A 157 10.18 -14.21 3.56
N GLN A 158 9.76 -15.29 4.23
CA GLN A 158 10.27 -16.61 3.92
C GLN A 158 9.75 -17.10 2.56
N GLY A 159 8.47 -16.87 2.25
CA GLY A 159 7.87 -17.26 0.97
C GLY A 159 8.22 -16.29 -0.17
N ALA A 160 7.94 -15.01 -0.02
CA ALA A 160 8.16 -13.99 -1.06
C ALA A 160 9.59 -13.43 -1.09
N GLY A 161 10.38 -13.62 -0.04
CA GLY A 161 11.78 -13.14 0.04
C GLY A 161 12.63 -13.44 -1.19
N PRO A 162 12.62 -14.67 -1.72
CA PRO A 162 13.38 -15.02 -2.93
C PRO A 162 13.01 -14.16 -4.15
N VAL A 163 11.77 -13.72 -4.29
CA VAL A 163 11.35 -12.82 -5.37
C VAL A 163 12.00 -11.44 -5.19
N PHE A 164 11.95 -10.90 -3.98
CA PHE A 164 12.53 -9.59 -3.68
C PHE A 164 14.06 -9.61 -3.72
N GLU A 165 14.69 -10.75 -3.44
CA GLU A 165 16.12 -10.95 -3.65
C GLU A 165 16.48 -10.82 -5.13
N LEU A 166 15.70 -11.44 -6.03
CA LEU A 166 15.90 -11.30 -7.47
C LEU A 166 15.67 -9.84 -7.93
N TYR A 167 14.67 -9.16 -7.41
CA TYR A 167 14.45 -7.75 -7.75
C TYR A 167 15.62 -6.87 -7.30
N ARG A 168 16.17 -7.10 -6.11
CA ARG A 168 17.38 -6.42 -5.63
C ARG A 168 18.57 -6.65 -6.55
N ASP A 169 18.75 -7.87 -7.02
CA ASP A 169 19.97 -8.29 -7.71
C ASP A 169 19.95 -8.01 -9.23
N TYR A 170 18.77 -7.98 -9.84
CA TYR A 170 18.62 -7.93 -11.29
C TYR A 170 17.94 -6.67 -11.81
N LEU A 171 17.14 -5.95 -11.01
CA LEU A 171 16.58 -4.68 -11.45
C LEU A 171 17.65 -3.60 -11.44
N GLY A 172 17.56 -2.67 -12.40
CA GLY A 172 18.53 -1.59 -12.55
C GLY A 172 18.15 -0.33 -11.80
N ASP A 173 18.91 0.72 -12.06
CA ASP A 173 18.63 2.08 -11.57
C ASP A 173 17.31 2.62 -12.11
N GLN A 174 16.95 3.81 -11.66
CA GLN A 174 15.72 4.50 -12.05
C GLN A 174 15.52 4.50 -13.57
N TRP A 175 14.36 4.04 -14.03
CA TRP A 175 13.96 3.92 -15.43
C TRP A 175 14.77 2.91 -16.25
N SER A 176 15.58 2.10 -15.60
CA SER A 176 16.32 0.98 -16.18
C SER A 176 15.73 -0.34 -15.69
N VAL A 177 15.88 -1.39 -16.47
CA VAL A 177 15.38 -2.72 -16.10
C VAL A 177 16.51 -3.62 -15.59
N GLY A 178 17.75 -3.20 -15.72
CA GLY A 178 18.89 -4.05 -15.41
C GLY A 178 18.96 -5.29 -16.31
N ASP A 179 19.19 -6.46 -15.71
CA ASP A 179 19.26 -7.75 -16.41
C ASP A 179 17.94 -8.53 -16.30
N TRP A 180 16.95 -8.17 -17.09
CA TRP A 180 15.65 -8.85 -17.10
C TRP A 180 15.75 -10.33 -17.51
N ALA A 181 16.60 -10.66 -18.48
CA ALA A 181 16.78 -12.04 -18.91
C ALA A 181 17.39 -12.91 -17.82
N GLY A 182 18.38 -12.38 -17.10
CA GLY A 182 18.97 -13.02 -15.92
C GLY A 182 17.93 -13.21 -14.80
N LEU A 183 17.09 -12.21 -14.52
CA LEU A 183 16.01 -12.30 -13.54
C LEU A 183 15.03 -13.44 -13.88
N VAL A 184 14.56 -13.49 -15.13
CA VAL A 184 13.63 -14.55 -15.59
C VAL A 184 14.26 -15.93 -15.48
N ALA A 185 15.53 -16.08 -15.90
CA ALA A 185 16.26 -17.35 -15.79
C ALA A 185 16.43 -17.79 -14.32
N ALA A 186 16.79 -16.87 -13.43
CA ALA A 186 16.95 -17.15 -12.00
C ALA A 186 15.61 -17.50 -11.35
N ALA A 187 14.52 -16.80 -11.71
CA ALA A 187 13.17 -17.11 -11.22
C ALA A 187 12.70 -18.50 -11.63
N GLN A 188 12.97 -18.91 -12.88
CA GLN A 188 12.65 -20.26 -13.37
C GLN A 188 13.45 -21.37 -12.68
N ALA A 189 14.67 -21.07 -12.25
CA ALA A 189 15.54 -22.01 -11.54
C ALA A 189 15.27 -22.06 -10.02
N SER A 190 14.48 -21.12 -9.49
CA SER A 190 14.21 -21.02 -8.05
C SER A 190 13.33 -22.19 -7.56
N PRO A 191 13.70 -22.85 -6.44
CA PRO A 191 12.87 -23.89 -5.83
C PRO A 191 11.69 -23.33 -5.03
N ALA A 192 11.63 -22.01 -4.80
CA ALA A 192 10.60 -21.38 -3.97
C ALA A 192 9.22 -21.49 -4.62
N LYS A 193 8.27 -22.13 -3.94
CA LYS A 193 6.89 -22.30 -4.45
C LYS A 193 6.20 -20.95 -4.71
N MET A 194 6.43 -19.97 -3.86
CA MET A 194 5.88 -18.62 -4.04
C MET A 194 6.29 -18.00 -5.38
N MET A 195 7.46 -18.37 -5.94
CA MET A 195 7.91 -17.86 -7.23
C MET A 195 6.93 -18.16 -8.37
N SER A 196 6.22 -19.28 -8.29
CA SER A 196 5.23 -19.66 -9.30
C SER A 196 4.00 -18.73 -9.33
N LEU A 197 3.75 -18.00 -8.25
CA LEU A 197 2.66 -17.03 -8.16
C LEU A 197 3.03 -15.70 -8.83
N PHE A 198 4.33 -15.41 -9.00
CA PHE A 198 4.82 -14.22 -9.67
C PHE A 198 5.03 -14.52 -11.15
N LYS A 199 4.13 -14.01 -11.99
CA LYS A 199 4.26 -14.14 -13.44
C LYS A 199 5.43 -13.30 -13.94
N MET A 200 6.39 -13.95 -14.60
CA MET A 200 7.52 -13.28 -15.25
C MET A 200 7.21 -13.17 -16.75
N PRO A 201 6.71 -12.04 -17.24
CA PRO A 201 6.45 -11.85 -18.67
C PRO A 201 7.76 -11.80 -19.46
N GLY A 202 7.68 -12.01 -20.77
CA GLY A 202 8.86 -11.94 -21.67
C GLY A 202 9.51 -10.56 -21.71
N GLU A 203 8.70 -9.51 -21.53
CA GLU A 203 9.14 -8.11 -21.43
C GLU A 203 8.94 -7.61 -19.99
N PRO A 204 9.84 -6.77 -19.46
CA PRO A 204 9.68 -6.21 -18.13
C PRO A 204 8.42 -5.34 -18.04
N PRO A 205 7.54 -5.62 -17.07
CA PRO A 205 6.31 -4.84 -16.90
C PRO A 205 6.62 -3.42 -16.39
N GLN A 206 5.72 -2.49 -16.64
CA GLN A 206 5.91 -1.08 -16.29
C GLN A 206 6.21 -0.89 -14.81
N ASN A 207 5.47 -1.54 -13.91
CA ASN A 207 5.66 -1.40 -12.48
C ASN A 207 7.08 -1.75 -12.02
N LEU A 208 7.74 -2.74 -12.62
CA LEU A 208 9.12 -3.10 -12.29
C LEU A 208 10.16 -2.19 -12.95
N ARG A 209 9.79 -1.47 -14.00
CA ARG A 209 10.63 -0.39 -14.57
C ARG A 209 10.62 0.88 -13.71
N GLU A 210 9.55 1.06 -12.94
CA GLU A 210 9.30 2.21 -12.07
C GLU A 210 9.54 1.89 -10.58
N TYR A 211 10.15 0.75 -10.25
CA TYR A 211 10.37 0.28 -8.87
C TYR A 211 11.84 0.36 -8.49
N ASP A 212 12.15 1.05 -7.38
CA ASP A 212 13.51 1.12 -6.86
C ASP A 212 13.92 -0.22 -6.22
N PRO A 213 14.93 -0.92 -6.75
CA PRO A 213 15.40 -2.20 -6.20
C PRO A 213 15.93 -2.09 -4.77
N GLU A 214 16.29 -0.90 -4.32
CA GLU A 214 16.65 -0.65 -2.92
C GLU A 214 15.50 -0.93 -1.96
N TRP A 215 14.25 -0.69 -2.38
CA TRP A 215 13.12 -1.10 -1.56
C TRP A 215 12.97 -2.63 -1.49
N ALA A 216 13.24 -3.36 -2.58
CA ALA A 216 13.31 -4.82 -2.54
C ALA A 216 14.36 -5.29 -1.52
N ARG A 217 15.52 -4.62 -1.48
CA ARG A 217 16.58 -4.92 -0.52
C ARG A 217 16.13 -4.74 0.92
N VAL A 218 15.54 -3.60 1.29
CA VAL A 218 15.13 -3.36 2.68
C VAL A 218 13.97 -4.26 3.12
N PHE A 219 13.12 -4.70 2.19
CA PHE A 219 12.10 -5.70 2.48
C PHE A 219 12.73 -7.08 2.70
N PHE A 220 13.60 -7.54 1.80
CA PHE A 220 14.30 -8.82 1.92
C PHE A 220 15.12 -8.90 3.21
N GLU A 221 15.83 -7.84 3.56
CA GLU A 221 16.60 -7.75 4.80
C GLU A 221 15.70 -7.57 6.05
N GLY A 222 14.44 -7.17 5.89
CA GLY A 222 13.49 -6.92 6.97
C GLY A 222 13.70 -5.62 7.72
N THR A 223 14.47 -4.70 7.13
CA THR A 223 14.81 -3.42 7.78
C THR A 223 13.73 -2.36 7.59
N VAL A 224 12.81 -2.53 6.65
CA VAL A 224 11.71 -1.58 6.38
C VAL A 224 10.83 -1.30 7.60
N GLY A 225 10.56 -2.31 8.42
CA GLY A 225 9.74 -2.23 9.62
C GLY A 225 10.53 -2.20 10.94
N LEU A 226 11.86 -2.09 10.91
CA LEU A 226 12.73 -2.30 12.07
C LEU A 226 12.37 -1.43 13.28
N HIS A 227 11.95 -0.19 13.06
CA HIS A 227 11.59 0.76 14.13
C HIS A 227 10.09 0.86 14.39
N CYS A 228 9.28 0.06 13.69
CA CYS A 228 7.83 0.05 13.78
C CYS A 228 7.29 -1.37 14.01
N PRO A 229 7.50 -1.97 15.19
CA PRO A 229 6.92 -3.28 15.51
C PRO A 229 5.39 -3.26 15.38
N HIS A 230 4.84 -4.25 14.70
CA HIS A 230 3.41 -4.26 14.37
C HIS A 230 2.51 -4.41 15.60
N ASP A 231 2.94 -5.14 16.63
CA ASP A 231 2.24 -5.19 17.92
C ASP A 231 2.02 -3.79 18.50
N ARG A 232 3.09 -2.99 18.52
CA ARG A 232 3.06 -1.62 19.02
C ARG A 232 2.21 -0.73 18.12
N MET A 233 2.40 -0.80 16.81
CA MET A 233 1.64 -0.01 15.85
C MET A 233 0.14 -0.28 15.99
N LEU A 234 -0.27 -1.55 15.98
CA LEU A 234 -1.67 -1.94 16.09
C LEU A 234 -2.30 -1.56 17.43
N SER A 235 -1.52 -1.55 18.52
CA SER A 235 -1.99 -1.07 19.83
C SER A 235 -2.21 0.45 19.88
N GLN A 236 -1.69 1.21 18.94
CA GLN A 236 -1.82 2.67 18.83
C GLN A 236 -2.86 3.12 17.79
N VAL A 237 -3.53 2.19 17.14
CA VAL A 237 -4.60 2.49 16.18
C VAL A 237 -5.72 3.29 16.84
N LYS A 238 -6.24 4.31 16.16
CA LYS A 238 -7.20 5.28 16.73
C LYS A 238 -8.51 5.38 15.96
N THR A 239 -8.59 4.77 14.79
CA THR A 239 -9.75 4.86 13.90
C THR A 239 -10.24 3.48 13.51
N PRO A 240 -11.53 3.28 13.19
CA PRO A 240 -12.05 1.99 12.75
C PRO A 240 -11.20 1.35 11.67
N VAL A 241 -11.00 0.04 11.77
CA VAL A 241 -10.20 -0.74 10.81
C VAL A 241 -11.06 -1.82 10.17
N LEU A 242 -10.93 -1.99 8.84
CA LEU A 242 -11.36 -3.18 8.13
C LEU A 242 -10.13 -3.98 7.71
N ILE A 243 -10.08 -5.26 8.06
CA ILE A 243 -9.10 -6.21 7.55
C ILE A 243 -9.82 -7.11 6.55
N THR A 244 -9.39 -7.10 5.29
CA THR A 244 -9.77 -8.12 4.32
C THR A 244 -8.62 -9.12 4.19
N HIS A 245 -8.93 -10.41 4.24
CA HIS A 245 -7.98 -11.51 4.29
C HIS A 245 -8.24 -12.44 3.11
N HIS A 246 -7.30 -12.49 2.18
CA HIS A 246 -7.51 -13.10 0.87
C HIS A 246 -6.94 -14.51 0.77
N ALA A 247 -6.65 -14.95 -0.45
CA ALA A 247 -6.19 -16.29 -0.75
C ALA A 247 -4.98 -16.70 0.09
N ARG A 248 -5.13 -17.81 0.77
CA ARG A 248 -4.12 -18.40 1.64
C ARG A 248 -4.26 -19.90 1.65
N THR A 249 -3.15 -20.59 1.49
CA THR A 249 -3.12 -22.04 1.47
C THR A 249 -1.79 -22.54 2.02
N THR A 250 -1.75 -23.80 2.34
CA THR A 250 -0.49 -24.49 2.69
C THR A 250 -0.19 -25.51 1.61
N ASP A 251 1.00 -25.44 1.04
CA ASP A 251 1.44 -26.43 0.06
C ASP A 251 1.46 -27.80 0.71
N PRO A 252 0.73 -28.79 0.17
CA PRO A 252 0.57 -30.08 0.82
C PRO A 252 1.85 -30.95 0.79
N GLU A 253 2.79 -30.65 -0.09
CA GLU A 253 4.05 -31.41 -0.22
C GLU A 253 5.14 -30.86 0.70
N THR A 254 5.24 -29.52 0.79
CA THR A 254 6.33 -28.85 1.52
C THR A 254 5.91 -28.34 2.88
N GLY A 255 4.61 -28.15 3.13
CA GLY A 255 4.07 -27.48 4.30
C GLY A 255 4.30 -25.95 4.26
N GLU A 256 4.77 -25.39 3.14
CA GLU A 256 4.99 -23.96 2.98
C GLU A 256 3.65 -23.21 2.97
N PHE A 257 3.56 -22.15 3.77
CA PHE A 257 2.40 -21.26 3.76
C PHE A 257 2.48 -20.29 2.58
N LEU A 258 1.44 -20.28 1.75
CA LEU A 258 1.30 -19.41 0.58
C LEU A 258 0.17 -18.41 0.83
N GLY A 259 0.53 -17.23 1.28
CA GLY A 259 -0.39 -16.13 1.62
C GLY A 259 0.36 -14.95 2.24
N ALA A 260 -0.29 -13.82 2.34
CA ALA A 260 0.29 -12.62 2.95
C ALA A 260 0.18 -12.64 4.48
N LEU A 261 -0.88 -13.24 5.01
CA LEU A 261 -1.24 -13.22 6.42
C LEU A 261 -1.81 -14.60 6.83
N SER A 262 -1.29 -15.19 7.91
CA SER A 262 -1.85 -16.43 8.47
C SER A 262 -3.12 -16.15 9.29
N GLU A 263 -3.94 -17.19 9.53
CA GLU A 263 -5.12 -17.07 10.41
C GLU A 263 -4.73 -16.56 11.80
N LEU A 264 -3.65 -17.11 12.37
CA LEU A 264 -3.17 -16.73 13.69
C LEU A 264 -2.73 -15.25 13.75
N GLN A 265 -2.09 -14.76 12.69
CA GLN A 265 -1.72 -13.34 12.56
C GLN A 265 -2.95 -12.45 12.41
N ALA A 266 -3.94 -12.86 11.62
CA ALA A 266 -5.19 -12.13 11.45
C ALA A 266 -5.98 -12.03 12.77
N GLU A 267 -6.09 -13.13 13.51
CA GLU A 267 -6.72 -13.18 14.84
C GLU A 267 -5.98 -12.27 15.84
N ARG A 268 -4.65 -12.31 15.82
CA ARG A 268 -3.83 -11.49 16.71
C ARG A 268 -3.98 -10.01 16.41
N ALA A 269 -3.97 -9.61 15.14
CA ALA A 269 -4.18 -8.22 14.73
C ALA A 269 -5.53 -7.69 15.23
N GLN A 270 -6.60 -8.45 15.02
CA GLN A 270 -7.93 -8.11 15.52
C GLN A 270 -7.96 -7.98 17.05
N ALA A 271 -7.31 -8.92 17.77
CA ALA A 271 -7.28 -8.90 19.24
C ALA A 271 -6.59 -7.64 19.78
N ILE A 272 -5.46 -7.23 19.18
CA ILE A 272 -4.73 -6.02 19.60
C ILE A 272 -5.57 -4.78 19.34
N ILE A 273 -6.16 -4.64 18.14
CA ILE A 273 -6.98 -3.48 17.78
C ILE A 273 -8.20 -3.37 18.69
N ARG A 274 -8.89 -4.49 19.00
CA ARG A 274 -10.00 -4.52 19.96
C ARG A 274 -9.55 -4.11 21.36
N ALA A 275 -8.39 -4.57 21.79
CA ALA A 275 -7.83 -4.21 23.09
C ALA A 275 -7.48 -2.71 23.20
N ALA A 276 -7.17 -2.06 22.07
CA ALA A 276 -7.01 -0.61 22.00
C ALA A 276 -8.36 0.16 22.05
N GLY A 277 -9.49 -0.54 22.15
CA GLY A 277 -10.83 0.07 22.20
C GLY A 277 -11.34 0.57 20.85
N VAL A 278 -10.77 0.12 19.76
CA VAL A 278 -11.12 0.57 18.40
C VAL A 278 -11.95 -0.51 17.68
N PRO A 279 -13.03 -0.15 16.97
CA PRO A 279 -13.78 -1.10 16.14
C PRO A 279 -12.89 -1.71 15.07
N VAL A 280 -12.93 -3.04 14.95
CA VAL A 280 -12.28 -3.78 13.86
C VAL A 280 -13.27 -4.74 13.23
N ASP A 281 -13.48 -4.56 11.93
CA ASP A 281 -14.21 -5.49 11.09
C ASP A 281 -13.22 -6.44 10.40
N TYR A 282 -13.62 -7.69 10.22
CA TYR A 282 -12.83 -8.69 9.51
C TYR A 282 -13.70 -9.37 8.46
N GLN A 283 -13.18 -9.44 7.24
CA GLN A 283 -13.84 -10.14 6.13
C GLN A 283 -12.86 -11.10 5.45
N SER A 284 -13.23 -12.37 5.37
CA SER A 284 -12.44 -13.42 4.74
C SER A 284 -12.91 -13.66 3.31
N PHE A 285 -11.97 -13.59 2.37
CA PHE A 285 -12.16 -13.82 0.94
C PHE A 285 -11.13 -14.85 0.44
N PRO A 286 -11.24 -16.13 0.84
CA PRO A 286 -10.24 -17.16 0.50
C PRO A 286 -10.15 -17.45 -0.99
N ASP A 287 -11.15 -17.05 -1.76
CA ASP A 287 -11.25 -17.14 -3.22
C ASP A 287 -10.68 -15.93 -3.97
N ALA A 288 -10.48 -14.80 -3.28
CA ALA A 288 -9.97 -13.60 -3.90
C ALA A 288 -8.43 -13.62 -4.03
N ALA A 289 -7.92 -13.07 -5.12
CA ALA A 289 -6.49 -12.85 -5.27
C ALA A 289 -5.95 -11.82 -4.26
N HIS A 290 -4.64 -11.80 -4.03
CA HIS A 290 -3.96 -10.87 -3.14
C HIS A 290 -4.38 -9.41 -3.37
N ALA A 291 -4.37 -8.94 -4.61
CA ALA A 291 -4.84 -7.62 -5.03
C ALA A 291 -6.26 -7.72 -5.62
N MET A 292 -7.28 -7.83 -4.76
CA MET A 292 -8.67 -7.90 -5.18
C MET A 292 -9.11 -6.64 -5.93
N HIS A 293 -8.59 -5.47 -5.56
CA HIS A 293 -8.87 -4.20 -6.24
C HIS A 293 -8.50 -4.23 -7.74
N THR A 294 -7.52 -5.04 -8.13
CA THR A 294 -7.11 -5.22 -9.53
C THR A 294 -7.91 -6.32 -10.22
N THR A 295 -8.09 -7.47 -9.55
CA THR A 295 -8.67 -8.68 -10.18
C THR A 295 -10.19 -8.72 -10.13
N GLU A 296 -10.78 -8.14 -9.08
CA GLU A 296 -12.22 -8.10 -8.83
C GLU A 296 -12.67 -6.69 -8.40
N PRO A 297 -12.44 -5.65 -9.23
CA PRO A 297 -12.60 -4.25 -8.84
C PRO A 297 -14.01 -3.90 -8.34
N ALA A 298 -15.04 -4.51 -8.90
CA ALA A 298 -16.43 -4.29 -8.48
C ALA A 298 -16.68 -4.83 -7.06
N ARG A 299 -16.14 -6.01 -6.74
CA ARG A 299 -16.23 -6.62 -5.40
C ARG A 299 -15.48 -5.76 -4.38
N TYR A 300 -14.27 -5.35 -4.71
CA TYR A 300 -13.47 -4.45 -3.87
C TYR A 300 -14.19 -3.14 -3.58
N ALA A 301 -14.68 -2.46 -4.62
CA ALA A 301 -15.39 -1.19 -4.49
C ALA A 301 -16.66 -1.33 -3.62
N ALA A 302 -17.42 -2.41 -3.79
CA ALA A 302 -18.62 -2.68 -2.99
C ALA A 302 -18.27 -2.89 -1.50
N VAL A 303 -17.22 -3.68 -1.20
CA VAL A 303 -16.76 -3.94 0.17
C VAL A 303 -16.32 -2.65 0.85
N LEU A 304 -15.46 -1.87 0.19
CA LEU A 304 -14.94 -0.62 0.73
C LEU A 304 -16.07 0.40 0.95
N THR A 305 -16.95 0.59 -0.02
CA THR A 305 -18.06 1.55 0.06
C THR A 305 -19.03 1.18 1.18
N ALA A 306 -19.43 -0.09 1.26
CA ALA A 306 -20.35 -0.57 2.29
C ALA A 306 -19.77 -0.44 3.71
N TRP A 307 -18.47 -0.64 3.88
CA TRP A 307 -17.79 -0.44 5.14
C TRP A 307 -17.65 1.05 5.47
N ALA A 308 -17.18 1.86 4.53
CA ALA A 308 -16.99 3.30 4.74
C ALA A 308 -18.26 4.04 5.09
N ALA A 309 -19.42 3.58 4.59
CA ALA A 309 -20.74 4.13 4.93
C ALA A 309 -21.11 3.96 6.41
N LYS A 310 -20.47 3.02 7.13
CA LYS A 310 -20.71 2.78 8.57
C LYS A 310 -19.80 3.62 9.47
N LEU A 311 -18.79 4.29 8.90
CA LEU A 311 -17.86 5.11 9.68
C LEU A 311 -18.58 6.30 10.31
N PRO A 312 -18.16 6.70 11.54
CA PRO A 312 -18.72 7.88 12.18
C PRO A 312 -18.67 9.12 11.27
N PRO A 313 -19.66 9.99 11.33
CA PRO A 313 -19.61 11.26 10.61
C PRO A 313 -18.37 12.07 11.06
N VAL A 314 -17.82 12.87 10.16
CA VAL A 314 -16.76 13.82 10.52
C VAL A 314 -17.35 14.79 11.52
N ALA A 315 -16.72 14.90 12.71
CA ALA A 315 -17.10 15.93 13.66
C ALA A 315 -16.94 17.30 12.98
N ASP A 316 -18.00 18.10 13.02
CA ASP A 316 -18.00 19.46 12.46
C ASP A 316 -17.01 20.31 13.29
N THR A 317 -15.79 20.48 12.79
CA THR A 317 -14.75 21.33 13.41
C THR A 317 -14.89 22.80 13.02
N SER A 318 -16.05 23.22 12.49
CA SER A 318 -16.34 24.63 12.28
C SER A 318 -16.18 25.34 13.62
N PRO A 319 -15.38 26.43 13.71
CA PRO A 319 -15.27 27.17 14.95
C PRO A 319 -16.69 27.66 15.30
N SER A 320 -17.21 27.14 16.40
CA SER A 320 -18.51 27.58 16.94
C SER A 320 -18.49 29.11 17.04
N ALA A 321 -19.49 29.77 16.48
CA ALA A 321 -19.76 31.19 16.60
C ALA A 321 -20.13 31.61 18.05
N ALA A 322 -19.40 31.08 19.03
CA ALA A 322 -19.56 31.36 20.46
C ALA A 322 -18.54 32.39 20.99
N ALA A 323 -18.28 33.44 20.21
CA ALA A 323 -17.49 34.60 20.67
C ALA A 323 -18.17 35.93 20.32
N SER A 324 -19.48 36.03 20.54
CA SER A 324 -20.23 37.30 20.36
C SER A 324 -21.17 37.53 21.52
N ALA A 325 -20.70 37.45 22.74
CA ALA A 325 -21.44 37.89 23.91
C ALA A 325 -20.48 38.23 25.05
N HIS A 326 -19.66 39.27 24.88
CA HIS A 326 -19.12 40.09 25.97
C HIS A 326 -18.42 41.32 25.34
N VAL A 327 -19.22 42.34 25.11
CA VAL A 327 -18.85 43.75 25.21
C VAL A 327 -19.85 44.42 26.11
#